data_e3e40402a5abbf2f5e37d424fe213d57
#
_entry.id   e3e40402a5abbf2f5e37d424fe213d57
#
_cell.length_a   1.000
_cell.length_b   1.000
_cell.length_c   1.000
_cell.angle_alpha   90.00
_cell.angle_beta   90.00
_cell.angle_gamma   90.00
#
_symmetry.space_group_name_H-M   'P 1'
#
loop_
_entity.id
_entity.type
_entity.pdbx_description
1 polymer ?
#
loop_
_entity_poly.entity_id
_entity_poly.type
_entity_poly.pdbx_seq_one_letter_code
_entity_poly.pdbx_strand_id
1 'polypeptide(L)'
;MGSAEWYRQFLANPSTVQIEVMESFPKQTYRNRCTITTPDGPLTLSVPVKRADSKQLTRDVEISYQQRWQHQHWIALVSAYKRTPYFDYYADFFRPFYEKETKFLVDLNEGLHEVIVRLIANREPGAKNQEQRLITTTDWSGLDLESCFGNGQSILDLLFEYGPETIMKL
;
A
#
# COMPACT_ATOMS: atom_id res chain seq x y z
N MET A 1 -1.39 0.61 1.38
CA MET A 1 -1.43 0.53 -0.10
C MET A 1 -2.37 1.61 -0.59
N GLY A 2 -1.96 2.39 -1.57
CA GLY A 2 -2.73 3.48 -2.13
C GLY A 2 -3.75 3.05 -3.19
N SER A 3 -4.61 3.99 -3.60
CA SER A 3 -5.48 3.81 -4.76
C SER A 3 -4.68 3.88 -6.08
N ALA A 4 -5.30 3.48 -7.18
CA ALA A 4 -4.73 3.64 -8.52
C ALA A 4 -4.41 5.10 -8.82
N GLU A 5 -5.28 6.04 -8.40
CA GLU A 5 -5.07 7.47 -8.58
C GLU A 5 -3.83 8.00 -7.84
N TRP A 6 -3.57 7.50 -6.62
CA TRP A 6 -2.37 7.85 -5.89
C TRP A 6 -1.10 7.41 -6.65
N TYR A 7 -1.09 6.19 -7.20
CA TYR A 7 0.04 5.69 -7.98
C TYR A 7 0.19 6.40 -9.32
N ARG A 8 -0.90 6.82 -9.96
CA ARG A 8 -0.83 7.67 -11.17
C ARG A 8 -0.09 8.96 -10.90
N GLN A 9 -0.46 9.66 -9.82
CA GLN A 9 0.18 10.93 -9.45
C GLN A 9 1.63 10.72 -9.03
N PHE A 10 1.92 9.64 -8.27
CA PHE A 10 3.28 9.28 -7.89
C PHE A 10 4.17 9.01 -9.10
N LEU A 11 3.71 8.24 -10.08
CA LEU A 11 4.50 7.89 -11.26
C LEU A 11 4.67 9.07 -12.23
N ALA A 12 3.70 9.98 -12.27
CA ALA A 12 3.81 11.21 -13.07
C ALA A 12 4.90 12.16 -12.53
N ASN A 13 5.09 12.20 -11.22
CA ASN A 13 6.00 13.13 -10.54
C ASN A 13 6.73 12.47 -9.36
N PRO A 14 7.56 11.44 -9.58
CA PRO A 14 8.14 10.64 -8.49
C PRO A 14 9.09 11.44 -7.58
N SER A 15 9.67 12.53 -8.07
CA SER A 15 10.57 13.39 -7.30
C SER A 15 9.86 14.43 -6.43
N THR A 16 8.56 14.62 -6.61
CA THR A 16 7.76 15.59 -5.85
C THR A 16 6.89 14.96 -4.76
N VAL A 17 6.66 13.64 -4.82
CA VAL A 17 5.89 12.94 -3.78
C VAL A 17 6.84 12.51 -2.67
N GLN A 18 6.61 13.06 -1.48
CA GLN A 18 7.34 12.72 -0.27
C GLN A 18 6.33 12.18 0.76
N ILE A 19 6.73 11.21 1.58
CA ILE A 19 5.87 10.66 2.63
C ILE A 19 6.29 11.26 3.97
N GLU A 20 5.42 12.09 4.56
CA GLU A 20 5.67 12.70 5.86
C GLU A 20 5.51 11.65 6.98
N VAL A 21 6.59 11.36 7.67
CA VAL A 21 6.60 10.39 8.79
C VAL A 21 6.83 11.05 10.15
N MET A 22 7.16 12.34 10.16
CA MET A 22 7.43 13.12 11.38
C MET A 22 6.18 13.81 11.93
N GLU A 23 5.05 13.73 11.25
CA GLU A 23 3.78 14.24 11.75
C GLU A 23 3.13 13.31 12.78
N SER A 24 2.26 13.87 13.60
CA SER A 24 1.46 13.08 14.54
C SER A 24 0.49 12.15 13.80
N PHE A 25 0.40 10.89 14.25
CA PHE A 25 -0.47 9.90 13.62
C PHE A 25 -1.96 10.24 13.87
N PRO A 26 -2.75 10.56 12.84
CA PRO A 26 -4.15 10.89 13.00
C PRO A 26 -4.98 9.65 13.34
N LYS A 27 -6.03 9.82 14.16
CA LYS A 27 -6.86 8.70 14.65
C LYS A 27 -7.63 7.95 13.55
N GLN A 28 -8.04 8.63 12.50
CA GLN A 28 -8.74 8.02 11.37
C GLN A 28 -7.96 8.35 10.10
N THR A 29 -7.22 7.39 9.60
CA THR A 29 -6.29 7.62 8.50
C THR A 29 -6.30 6.46 7.51
N TYR A 30 -6.02 6.78 6.27
CA TYR A 30 -5.77 5.79 5.23
C TYR A 30 -4.38 5.15 5.31
N ARG A 31 -3.51 5.59 6.23
CA ARG A 31 -2.16 5.05 6.41
C ARG A 31 -2.14 3.59 6.85
N ASN A 32 -3.16 3.16 7.58
CA ASN A 32 -3.32 1.78 8.02
C ASN A 32 -4.50 1.06 7.39
N ARG A 33 -5.09 1.60 6.32
CA ARG A 33 -6.25 1.02 5.63
C ARG A 33 -6.04 1.01 4.13
N CYS A 34 -6.62 0.00 3.47
CA CYS A 34 -6.81 0.00 2.03
C CYS A 34 -8.16 -0.64 1.71
N THR A 35 -8.75 -0.23 0.61
CA THR A 35 -9.98 -0.85 0.11
C THR A 35 -9.62 -1.68 -1.12
N ILE A 36 -10.15 -2.90 -1.19
CA ILE A 36 -10.04 -3.80 -2.33
C ILE A 36 -11.43 -4.08 -2.88
N THR A 37 -11.50 -4.42 -4.17
CA THR A 37 -12.74 -4.83 -4.82
C THR A 37 -12.93 -6.33 -4.65
N THR A 38 -14.06 -6.73 -4.11
CA THR A 38 -14.47 -8.15 -4.01
C THR A 38 -15.75 -8.39 -4.78
N PRO A 39 -16.12 -9.65 -5.10
CA PRO A 39 -17.39 -9.97 -5.75
C PRO A 39 -18.62 -9.45 -5.00
N ASP A 40 -18.51 -9.32 -3.66
CA ASP A 40 -19.60 -8.83 -2.79
C ASP A 40 -19.57 -7.30 -2.60
N GLY A 41 -18.63 -6.61 -3.24
CA GLY A 41 -18.44 -5.16 -3.13
C GLY A 41 -17.11 -4.75 -2.51
N PRO A 42 -16.92 -3.47 -2.23
CA PRO A 42 -15.67 -2.97 -1.66
C PRO A 42 -15.45 -3.47 -0.23
N LEU A 43 -14.25 -3.98 0.04
CA LEU A 43 -13.83 -4.47 1.36
C LEU A 43 -12.65 -3.65 1.86
N THR A 44 -12.82 -3.05 3.04
CA THR A 44 -11.74 -2.31 3.70
C THR A 44 -10.90 -3.24 4.56
N LEU A 45 -9.61 -3.32 4.25
CA LEU A 45 -8.60 -4.02 5.02
C LEU A 45 -7.89 -3.03 5.94
N SER A 46 -7.86 -3.30 7.23
CA SER A 46 -7.24 -2.41 8.22
C SER A 46 -6.14 -3.14 8.99
N VAL A 47 -4.95 -2.56 8.99
CA VAL A 47 -3.84 -3.02 9.83
C VAL A 47 -4.03 -2.46 11.24
N PRO A 48 -4.23 -3.31 12.26
CA PRO A 48 -4.38 -2.84 13.63
C PRO A 48 -3.05 -2.30 14.16
N VAL A 49 -3.10 -1.16 14.81
CA VAL A 49 -1.93 -0.55 15.45
C VAL A 49 -2.06 -0.59 16.97
N LYS A 50 -0.93 -0.65 17.67
CA LYS A 50 -0.92 -0.48 19.11
C LYS A 50 -1.44 0.91 19.44
N ARG A 51 -2.07 1.06 20.62
CA ARG A 51 -2.67 2.32 21.04
C ARG A 51 -1.63 3.44 20.94
N ALA A 52 -1.81 4.30 19.96
CA ALA A 52 -0.98 5.47 19.77
C ALA A 52 -1.49 6.61 20.64
N ASP A 53 -0.59 7.30 21.35
CA ASP A 53 -0.90 8.57 21.95
C ASP A 53 -1.13 9.62 20.86
N SER A 54 -1.95 10.63 21.14
CA SER A 54 -2.28 11.70 20.19
C SER A 54 -1.06 12.50 19.67
N LYS A 55 0.10 12.28 20.26
CA LYS A 55 1.38 12.92 19.90
C LYS A 55 2.39 11.94 19.28
N GLN A 56 2.04 10.65 19.12
CA GLN A 56 2.94 9.67 18.53
C GLN A 56 3.20 10.00 17.08
N LEU A 57 4.47 10.02 16.68
CA LEU A 57 4.85 10.24 15.30
C LEU A 57 4.48 9.05 14.43
N THR A 58 4.12 9.30 13.18
CA THR A 58 3.74 8.25 12.22
C THR A 58 4.83 7.18 12.08
N ARG A 59 6.10 7.55 12.10
CA ARG A 59 7.23 6.61 12.03
C ARG A 59 7.32 5.63 13.20
N ASP A 60 6.80 6.02 14.38
CA ASP A 60 6.93 5.25 15.62
C ASP A 60 5.69 4.39 15.91
N VAL A 61 4.71 4.37 14.99
CA VAL A 61 3.47 3.60 15.15
C VAL A 61 3.77 2.11 14.97
N GLU A 62 3.58 1.34 16.05
CA GLU A 62 3.76 -0.11 16.05
C GLU A 62 2.50 -0.85 15.63
N ILE A 63 2.67 -1.93 14.85
CA ILE A 63 1.60 -2.83 14.45
C ILE A 63 1.20 -3.72 15.64
N SER A 64 -0.10 -3.97 15.79
CA SER A 64 -0.63 -4.90 16.78
C SER A 64 -0.91 -6.26 16.14
N TYR A 65 -0.40 -7.31 16.74
CA TYR A 65 -0.61 -8.71 16.32
C TYR A 65 -1.54 -9.49 17.26
N GLN A 66 -2.31 -8.78 18.09
CA GLN A 66 -3.32 -9.42 18.96
C GLN A 66 -4.44 -10.09 18.16
N GLN A 67 -4.72 -9.61 16.97
CA GLN A 67 -5.67 -10.20 16.03
C GLN A 67 -4.91 -10.83 14.87
N ARG A 68 -5.47 -11.87 14.26
CA ARG A 68 -4.87 -12.55 13.10
C ARG A 68 -5.15 -11.78 11.80
N TRP A 69 -4.93 -10.47 11.79
CA TRP A 69 -5.24 -9.60 10.66
C TRP A 69 -4.47 -10.00 9.38
N GLN A 70 -3.22 -10.44 9.49
CA GLN A 70 -2.43 -10.89 8.35
C GLN A 70 -3.11 -12.05 7.62
N HIS A 71 -3.54 -13.07 8.36
CA HIS A 71 -4.25 -14.21 7.80
C HIS A 71 -5.58 -13.80 7.17
N GLN A 72 -6.35 -12.94 7.84
CA GLN A 72 -7.63 -12.43 7.31
C GLN A 72 -7.43 -11.63 6.03
N HIS A 73 -6.44 -10.73 5.99
CA HIS A 73 -6.11 -9.97 4.80
C HIS A 73 -5.66 -10.87 3.65
N TRP A 74 -4.80 -11.86 3.93
CA TRP A 74 -4.35 -12.81 2.91
C TRP A 74 -5.51 -13.61 2.31
N ILE A 75 -6.41 -14.13 3.12
CA ILE A 75 -7.63 -14.81 2.64
C ILE A 75 -8.49 -13.87 1.80
N ALA A 76 -8.66 -12.63 2.23
CA ALA A 76 -9.44 -11.64 1.47
C ALA A 76 -8.81 -11.36 0.10
N LEU A 77 -7.48 -11.19 0.02
CA LEU A 77 -6.77 -11.00 -1.24
C LEU A 77 -6.90 -12.22 -2.16
N VAL A 78 -6.70 -13.43 -1.63
CA VAL A 78 -6.88 -14.68 -2.40
C VAL A 78 -8.31 -14.80 -2.91
N SER A 79 -9.30 -14.53 -2.06
CA SER A 79 -10.71 -14.60 -2.44
C SER A 79 -11.08 -13.60 -3.53
N ALA A 80 -10.55 -12.37 -3.44
CA ALA A 80 -10.80 -11.32 -4.41
C ALA A 80 -10.12 -11.56 -5.77
N TYR A 81 -8.86 -12.02 -5.75
CA TYR A 81 -8.00 -11.92 -6.93
C TYR A 81 -7.48 -13.25 -7.49
N LYS A 82 -7.70 -14.41 -6.84
CA LYS A 82 -7.21 -15.71 -7.32
C LYS A 82 -7.63 -16.05 -8.76
N ARG A 83 -8.72 -15.48 -9.24
CA ARG A 83 -9.23 -15.71 -10.59
C ARG A 83 -8.72 -14.71 -11.63
N THR A 84 -7.99 -13.70 -11.19
CA THR A 84 -7.41 -12.70 -12.11
C THR A 84 -6.16 -13.26 -12.80
N PRO A 85 -5.82 -12.78 -14.01
CA PRO A 85 -4.76 -13.39 -14.83
C PRO A 85 -3.37 -13.37 -14.20
N TYR A 86 -3.07 -12.34 -13.38
CA TYR A 86 -1.72 -12.12 -12.85
C TYR A 86 -1.58 -12.43 -11.36
N PHE A 87 -2.63 -12.85 -10.67
CA PHE A 87 -2.56 -13.12 -9.24
C PHE A 87 -1.48 -14.16 -8.89
N ASP A 88 -1.47 -15.30 -9.58
CA ASP A 88 -0.52 -16.39 -9.30
C ASP A 88 0.93 -15.98 -9.55
N TYR A 89 1.18 -15.05 -10.47
CA TYR A 89 2.52 -14.52 -10.75
C TYR A 89 3.01 -13.54 -9.69
N TYR A 90 2.08 -12.77 -9.09
CA TYR A 90 2.45 -11.67 -8.20
C TYR A 90 2.21 -11.98 -6.71
N ALA A 91 1.40 -12.98 -6.39
CA ALA A 91 1.04 -13.33 -5.01
C ALA A 91 2.28 -13.55 -4.12
N ASP A 92 3.31 -14.21 -4.64
CA ASP A 92 4.52 -14.54 -3.88
C ASP A 92 5.34 -13.29 -3.48
N PHE A 93 5.20 -12.16 -4.18
CA PHE A 93 5.83 -10.90 -3.79
C PHE A 93 5.14 -10.26 -2.58
N PHE A 94 3.84 -10.49 -2.41
CA PHE A 94 3.05 -9.94 -1.30
C PHE A 94 3.02 -10.86 -0.08
N ARG A 95 3.10 -12.18 -0.28
CA ARG A 95 3.01 -13.19 0.78
C ARG A 95 3.91 -12.92 2.00
N PRO A 96 5.19 -12.52 1.85
CA PRO A 96 6.07 -12.28 2.98
C PRO A 96 5.54 -11.24 3.98
N PHE A 97 4.77 -10.25 3.53
CA PHE A 97 4.18 -9.22 4.41
C PHE A 97 3.02 -9.74 5.25
N TYR A 98 2.44 -10.87 4.87
CA TYR A 98 1.34 -11.53 5.57
C TYR A 98 1.79 -12.76 6.37
N GLU A 99 3.04 -13.21 6.20
CA GLU A 99 3.63 -14.33 6.94
C GLU A 99 4.63 -13.86 8.01
N LYS A 100 5.30 -12.75 7.79
CA LYS A 100 6.29 -12.19 8.72
C LYS A 100 5.72 -10.99 9.46
N GLU A 101 6.10 -10.86 10.74
CA GLU A 101 5.75 -9.69 11.52
C GLU A 101 6.69 -8.52 11.20
N THR A 102 6.12 -7.36 10.96
CA THR A 102 6.82 -6.09 10.81
C THR A 102 6.50 -5.22 12.02
N LYS A 103 7.51 -4.64 12.65
CA LYS A 103 7.30 -3.88 13.89
C LYS A 103 6.55 -2.59 13.65
N PHE A 104 6.99 -1.78 12.69
CA PHE A 104 6.42 -0.46 12.44
C PHE A 104 5.51 -0.45 11.22
N LEU A 105 4.43 0.35 11.32
CA LEU A 105 3.48 0.51 10.22
C LEU A 105 4.14 1.13 8.98
N VAL A 106 5.08 2.04 9.17
CA VAL A 106 5.80 2.69 8.08
C VAL A 106 6.61 1.68 7.27
N ASP A 107 7.31 0.76 7.94
CA ASP A 107 8.13 -0.28 7.27
C ASP A 107 7.27 -1.23 6.43
N LEU A 108 6.09 -1.61 6.95
CA LEU A 108 5.13 -2.42 6.20
C LEU A 108 4.63 -1.69 4.95
N ASN A 109 4.27 -0.42 5.09
CA ASN A 109 3.77 0.38 3.97
C ASN A 109 4.85 0.64 2.92
N GLU A 110 6.08 0.92 3.34
CA GLU A 110 7.23 1.13 2.45
C GLU A 110 7.53 -0.14 1.66
N GLY A 111 7.63 -1.29 2.34
CA GLY A 111 7.87 -2.57 1.66
C GLY A 111 6.79 -2.94 0.64
N LEU A 112 5.51 -2.75 0.99
CA LEU A 112 4.40 -2.97 0.06
C LEU A 112 4.44 -2.00 -1.13
N HIS A 113 4.77 -0.73 -0.86
CA HIS A 113 4.92 0.29 -1.90
C HIS A 113 6.05 -0.07 -2.87
N GLU A 114 7.22 -0.47 -2.37
CA GLU A 114 8.35 -0.90 -3.20
C GLU A 114 7.98 -2.06 -4.13
N VAL A 115 7.27 -3.06 -3.60
CA VAL A 115 6.79 -4.20 -4.40
C VAL A 115 5.89 -3.71 -5.53
N ILE A 116 4.89 -2.88 -5.22
CA ILE A 116 3.93 -2.38 -6.20
C ILE A 116 4.64 -1.56 -7.29
N VAL A 117 5.49 -0.61 -6.91
CA VAL A 117 6.24 0.22 -7.87
C VAL A 117 7.13 -0.63 -8.77
N ARG A 118 7.79 -1.65 -8.20
CA ARG A 118 8.62 -2.58 -8.95
C ARG A 118 7.82 -3.36 -10.00
N LEU A 119 6.67 -3.89 -9.60
CA LEU A 119 5.81 -4.66 -10.49
C LEU A 119 5.21 -3.79 -11.60
N ILE A 120 4.77 -2.57 -11.29
CA ILE A 120 4.26 -1.62 -12.29
C ILE A 120 5.36 -1.19 -13.27
N ALA A 121 6.57 -0.93 -12.76
CA ALA A 121 7.70 -0.51 -13.59
C ALA A 121 8.33 -1.67 -14.38
N ASN A 122 7.82 -2.88 -14.26
CA ASN A 122 8.34 -4.11 -14.88
C ASN A 122 9.87 -4.28 -14.66
N ARG A 123 10.33 -4.01 -13.43
CA ARG A 123 11.75 -4.12 -13.05
C ARG A 123 12.00 -5.46 -12.40
N GLU A 124 13.05 -6.15 -12.90
CA GLU A 124 13.51 -7.45 -12.36
C GLU A 124 13.82 -7.38 -10.85
N PRO A 125 13.55 -8.47 -10.09
CA PRO A 125 13.93 -8.57 -8.68
C PRO A 125 15.47 -8.53 -8.56
N GLY A 126 16.01 -7.50 -7.94
CA GLY A 126 17.46 -7.36 -7.71
C GLY A 126 18.10 -6.05 -8.18
N ALA A 127 17.43 -5.23 -8.97
CA ALA A 127 17.91 -3.90 -9.30
C ALA A 127 17.83 -3.01 -8.05
N LYS A 128 18.94 -2.89 -7.33
CA LYS A 128 19.08 -1.93 -6.24
C LYS A 128 19.09 -0.53 -6.84
N ASN A 129 17.97 0.18 -6.74
CA ASN A 129 17.99 1.61 -6.96
C ASN A 129 18.67 2.28 -5.76
N GLN A 130 19.89 2.76 -5.95
CA GLN A 130 20.62 3.59 -4.98
C GLN A 130 20.01 4.99 -4.78
N GLU A 131 18.94 5.35 -5.48
CA GLU A 131 18.45 6.74 -5.57
C GLU A 131 17.06 7.03 -5.02
N GLN A 132 16.37 6.06 -4.43
CA GLN A 132 15.06 6.35 -3.82
C GLN A 132 14.96 5.81 -2.40
N ARG A 133 15.77 6.34 -1.50
CA ARG A 133 15.34 6.54 -0.13
C ARG A 133 14.32 7.67 -0.17
N LEU A 134 13.04 7.30 -0.23
CA LEU A 134 11.95 8.22 -0.01
C LEU A 134 12.00 8.70 1.45
N ILE A 135 12.78 9.70 1.69
CA ILE A 135 12.90 10.33 2.99
C ILE A 135 12.50 11.80 2.83
N THR A 136 11.46 12.11 3.58
CA THR A 136 11.21 13.36 4.26
C THR A 136 10.56 14.51 3.52
N THR A 137 9.54 14.99 4.17
CA THR A 137 8.78 16.26 4.09
C THR A 137 7.85 16.37 2.90
N THR A 138 6.56 16.23 3.19
CA THR A 138 5.51 16.34 2.19
C THR A 138 4.68 17.57 2.43
N ASP A 139 4.55 18.34 1.40
CA ASP A 139 3.44 19.27 1.27
C ASP A 139 2.30 18.52 0.56
N TRP A 140 1.28 18.10 1.31
CA TRP A 140 0.07 17.46 0.80
C TRP A 140 -0.94 18.47 0.23
N SER A 141 -0.61 19.75 0.18
CA SER A 141 -1.53 20.85 -0.15
C SER A 141 -2.09 20.83 -1.58
N GLY A 142 -1.58 19.94 -2.43
CA GLY A 142 -2.05 19.78 -3.82
C GLY A 142 -2.72 18.45 -4.16
N LEU A 143 -2.81 17.50 -3.20
CA LEU A 143 -3.39 16.18 -3.41
C LEU A 143 -4.80 16.12 -2.82
N ASP A 144 -5.78 15.80 -3.64
CA ASP A 144 -7.10 15.43 -3.15
C ASP A 144 -7.02 14.06 -2.47
N LEU A 145 -6.84 14.09 -1.15
CA LEU A 145 -6.72 12.87 -0.34
C LEU A 145 -7.97 11.99 -0.38
N GLU A 146 -9.16 12.56 -0.60
CA GLU A 146 -10.38 11.78 -0.75
C GLU A 146 -10.38 10.97 -2.04
N SER A 147 -9.95 11.55 -3.16
CA SER A 147 -9.84 10.80 -4.41
C SER A 147 -8.69 9.79 -4.39
N CYS A 148 -7.58 10.13 -3.70
CA CYS A 148 -6.43 9.23 -3.59
C CYS A 148 -6.67 8.02 -2.68
N PHE A 149 -7.51 8.15 -1.65
CA PHE A 149 -7.68 7.12 -0.63
C PHE A 149 -9.15 6.75 -0.37
N GLY A 150 -10.09 7.46 -1.00
CA GLY A 150 -11.53 7.23 -0.86
C GLY A 150 -12.01 5.97 -1.61
N ASN A 151 -13.18 6.05 -2.22
CA ASN A 151 -13.82 4.93 -2.94
C ASN A 151 -13.18 4.65 -4.32
N GLY A 152 -11.96 5.09 -4.56
CA GLY A 152 -11.24 4.84 -5.80
C GLY A 152 -10.83 3.38 -5.96
N GLN A 153 -10.61 2.97 -7.22
CA GLN A 153 -10.11 1.64 -7.57
C GLN A 153 -8.75 1.39 -6.90
N SER A 154 -8.59 0.23 -6.27
CA SER A 154 -7.32 -0.19 -5.68
C SER A 154 -6.26 -0.37 -6.76
N ILE A 155 -5.01 -0.04 -6.45
CA ILE A 155 -3.89 -0.39 -7.33
C ILE A 155 -3.79 -1.91 -7.53
N LEU A 156 -4.20 -2.70 -6.56
CA LEU A 156 -4.20 -4.16 -6.65
C LEU A 156 -5.20 -4.68 -7.68
N ASP A 157 -6.35 -3.99 -7.84
CA ASP A 157 -7.34 -4.36 -8.87
C ASP A 157 -6.71 -4.29 -10.26
N LEU A 158 -5.96 -3.19 -10.54
CA LEU A 158 -5.27 -3.02 -11.81
C LEU A 158 -4.09 -3.98 -11.96
N LEU A 159 -3.29 -4.14 -10.90
CA LEU A 159 -2.08 -4.97 -10.94
C LEU A 159 -2.39 -6.44 -11.22
N PHE A 160 -3.39 -6.99 -10.54
CA PHE A 160 -3.76 -8.40 -10.72
C PHE A 160 -4.55 -8.66 -12.01
N GLU A 161 -5.26 -7.65 -12.53
CA GLU A 161 -6.01 -7.76 -13.78
C GLU A 161 -5.13 -7.56 -15.02
N TYR A 162 -4.26 -6.52 -15.02
CA TYR A 162 -3.51 -6.09 -16.20
C TYR A 162 -2.00 -6.39 -16.12
N GLY A 163 -1.49 -6.79 -14.97
CA GLY A 163 -0.08 -7.14 -14.79
C GLY A 163 0.88 -6.02 -15.24
N PRO A 164 1.82 -6.29 -16.16
CA PRO A 164 2.78 -5.30 -16.65
C PRO A 164 2.11 -4.10 -17.38
N GLU A 165 0.90 -4.28 -17.90
CA GLU A 165 0.15 -3.24 -18.60
C GLU A 165 -0.55 -2.26 -17.64
N THR A 166 -0.45 -2.49 -16.32
CA THR A 166 -1.03 -1.61 -15.30
C THR A 166 -0.62 -0.16 -15.49
N ILE A 167 0.64 0.10 -15.89
CA ILE A 167 1.14 1.46 -16.15
C ILE A 167 0.36 2.20 -17.24
N MET A 168 -0.19 1.47 -18.22
CA MET A 168 -1.00 2.06 -19.30
C MET A 168 -2.45 2.32 -18.86
N LYS A 169 -2.87 1.76 -17.73
CA LYS A 169 -4.21 1.91 -17.17
C LYS A 169 -4.26 2.95 -16.06
N LEU A 170 -3.09 3.36 -15.55
CA LEU A 170 -2.93 4.48 -14.65
C LEU A 170 -2.94 5.80 -15.41
#